data_4651ff6070440c2219f555060b5d8a65
#
_entry.id   4651ff6070440c2219f555060b5d8a65
#
_cell.length_a   1.000
_cell.length_b   1.000
_cell.length_c   1.000
_cell.angle_alpha   90.00
_cell.angle_beta   90.00
_cell.angle_gamma   90.00
#
_symmetry.space_group_name_H-M   'P 1'
#
loop_
_entity.id
_entity.type
_entity.pdbx_description
1 polymer ?
#
loop_
_entity_poly.entity_id
_entity_poly.type
_entity_poly.pdbx_seq_one_letter_code
_entity_poly.pdbx_strand_id
1 'polypeptide(L)'
;MRVKDFDHLVLNVRDVERSLEFYCGPLGLEPIRVEEWRAGEFPFPSVRVSPSMIIDLLGRPRSESNVDHICLVVEPLDWQQVIDSGTFTVLEGPVGRSGARGEAQSVYVRDPDGNTVELRWYPQDVVED
;
A
#
# COMPACT_ATOMS: atom_id res chain seq x y z
N MET A 1 -4.27 18.08 -6.19
CA MET A 1 -3.98 16.93 -5.29
C MET A 1 -2.77 17.25 -4.44
N ARG A 2 -2.81 16.90 -3.18
CA ARG A 2 -1.70 17.16 -2.27
C ARG A 2 -1.32 15.87 -1.56
N VAL A 3 -0.12 15.36 -1.85
CA VAL A 3 0.45 14.21 -1.15
C VAL A 3 0.94 14.68 0.22
N LYS A 4 0.63 13.91 1.27
CA LYS A 4 1.02 14.27 2.64
C LYS A 4 1.75 13.18 3.40
N ASP A 5 1.74 11.94 2.93
CA ASP A 5 2.39 10.84 3.65
C ASP A 5 2.65 9.67 2.71
N PHE A 6 3.51 8.78 3.17
CA PHE A 6 3.77 7.49 2.52
C PHE A 6 3.01 6.42 3.31
N ASP A 7 2.17 5.63 2.66
CA ASP A 7 1.37 4.61 3.34
C ASP A 7 2.08 3.26 3.40
N HIS A 8 2.41 2.71 2.25
CA HIS A 8 3.07 1.41 2.19
C HIS A 8 3.85 1.19 0.91
N LEU A 9 4.81 0.30 1.01
CA LEU A 9 5.61 -0.24 -0.09
C LEU A 9 5.30 -1.72 -0.19
N VAL A 10 5.13 -2.24 -1.39
CA VAL A 10 4.83 -3.66 -1.60
C VAL A 10 6.03 -4.31 -2.28
N LEU A 11 6.67 -5.24 -1.57
CA LEU A 11 7.82 -5.98 -2.06
C LEU A 11 7.41 -7.39 -2.49
N ASN A 12 7.92 -7.82 -3.64
CA ASN A 12 7.85 -9.20 -4.06
C ASN A 12 9.01 -9.96 -3.40
N VAL A 13 8.71 -10.98 -2.63
CA VAL A 13 9.71 -11.77 -1.90
C VAL A 13 9.55 -13.25 -2.24
N ARG A 14 10.67 -13.98 -2.32
CA ARG A 14 10.65 -15.40 -2.66
C ARG A 14 10.05 -16.24 -1.54
N ASP A 15 10.39 -15.91 -0.30
CA ASP A 15 9.98 -16.66 0.88
C ASP A 15 9.54 -15.69 1.96
N VAL A 16 8.21 -15.60 2.13
CA VAL A 16 7.60 -14.67 3.07
C VAL A 16 8.03 -14.94 4.52
N GLU A 17 8.12 -16.21 4.93
CA GLU A 17 8.53 -16.55 6.30
C GLU A 17 9.95 -16.08 6.59
N ARG A 18 10.88 -16.24 5.65
CA ARG A 18 12.26 -15.75 5.81
C ARG A 18 12.33 -14.24 5.86
N SER A 19 11.49 -13.57 5.07
CA SER A 19 11.40 -12.10 5.11
C SER A 19 10.87 -11.64 6.47
N LEU A 20 9.86 -12.29 7.01
CA LEU A 20 9.34 -11.99 8.35
C LEU A 20 10.41 -12.16 9.42
N GLU A 21 11.20 -13.24 9.34
CA GLU A 21 12.31 -13.45 10.28
C GLU A 21 13.31 -12.30 10.24
N PHE A 22 13.63 -11.81 9.04
CA PHE A 22 14.57 -10.70 8.87
C PHE A 22 14.02 -9.38 9.39
N TYR A 23 12.82 -9.01 8.98
CA TYR A 23 12.25 -7.71 9.35
C TYR A 23 11.81 -7.65 10.81
N CYS A 24 11.28 -8.74 11.35
CA CYS A 24 10.80 -8.77 12.73
C CYS A 24 11.88 -9.14 13.74
N GLY A 25 12.90 -9.91 13.34
CA GLY A 25 14.02 -10.29 14.19
C GLY A 25 15.04 -9.17 14.33
N PRO A 26 16.11 -9.17 13.50
CA PRO A 26 17.18 -8.18 13.63
C PRO A 26 16.71 -6.73 13.51
N LEU A 27 15.71 -6.45 12.68
CA LEU A 27 15.20 -5.08 12.52
C LEU A 27 14.10 -4.72 13.53
N GLY A 28 13.51 -5.70 14.19
CA GLY A 28 12.54 -5.47 15.27
C GLY A 28 11.22 -4.86 14.85
N LEU A 29 10.82 -4.99 13.57
CA LEU A 29 9.54 -4.47 13.12
C LEU A 29 8.39 -5.34 13.61
N GLU A 30 7.25 -4.71 13.87
CA GLU A 30 6.05 -5.41 14.36
C GLU A 30 5.35 -6.15 13.21
N PRO A 31 5.08 -7.45 13.35
CA PRO A 31 4.34 -8.21 12.33
C PRO A 31 2.86 -7.83 12.32
N ILE A 32 2.27 -7.80 11.13
CA ILE A 32 0.85 -7.47 10.93
C ILE A 32 0.21 -8.56 10.07
N ARG A 33 -0.94 -9.09 10.52
CA ARG A 33 -1.75 -10.07 9.79
C ARG A 33 -1.01 -11.37 9.45
N VAL A 34 0.02 -11.73 10.22
CA VAL A 34 0.81 -12.94 9.98
C VAL A 34 -0.01 -14.19 10.20
N GLU A 35 -0.78 -14.25 11.30
CA GLU A 35 -1.61 -15.43 11.59
C GLU A 35 -2.74 -15.55 10.57
N GLU A 36 -3.38 -14.46 10.18
CA GLU A 36 -4.42 -14.42 9.16
C GLU A 36 -3.88 -14.89 7.81
N TRP A 37 -2.66 -14.46 7.46
CA TRP A 37 -2.02 -14.91 6.23
C TRP A 37 -1.69 -16.40 6.28
N ARG A 38 -1.13 -16.91 7.38
CA ARG A 38 -0.83 -18.34 7.54
C ARG A 38 -2.08 -19.19 7.47
N ALA A 39 -3.20 -18.66 7.96
CA ALA A 39 -4.49 -19.34 7.91
C ALA A 39 -5.20 -19.24 6.55
N GLY A 40 -4.61 -18.52 5.60
CA GLY A 40 -5.21 -18.32 4.28
C GLY A 40 -6.34 -17.30 4.26
N GLU A 41 -6.51 -16.52 5.32
CA GLU A 41 -7.58 -15.52 5.47
C GLU A 41 -7.21 -14.16 4.91
N PHE A 42 -5.91 -13.92 4.69
CA PHE A 42 -5.39 -12.69 4.12
C PHE A 42 -4.27 -13.01 3.13
N PRO A 43 -4.18 -12.31 2.00
CA PRO A 43 -3.26 -12.70 0.91
C PRO A 43 -1.78 -12.47 1.20
N PHE A 44 -1.43 -11.60 2.16
CA PHE A 44 -0.05 -11.31 2.50
C PHE A 44 0.06 -10.73 3.90
N PRO A 45 1.19 -10.95 4.58
CA PRO A 45 1.48 -10.25 5.84
C PRO A 45 2.20 -8.94 5.57
N SER A 46 2.28 -8.10 6.60
CA SER A 46 2.99 -6.83 6.53
C SER A 46 3.85 -6.65 7.77
N VAL A 47 4.77 -5.69 7.72
CA VAL A 47 5.59 -5.29 8.87
C VAL A 47 5.45 -3.78 9.05
N ARG A 48 5.32 -3.36 10.31
CA ARG A 48 5.08 -1.95 10.64
C ARG A 48 6.39 -1.21 10.84
N VAL A 49 6.60 -0.19 10.01
CA VAL A 49 7.76 0.70 10.10
C VAL A 49 7.48 1.83 11.08
N SER A 50 6.28 2.39 11.03
CA SER A 50 5.82 3.49 11.89
C SER A 50 4.31 3.41 12.04
N PRO A 51 3.67 4.26 12.88
CA PRO A 51 2.21 4.27 12.99
C PRO A 51 1.47 4.46 11.68
N SER A 52 2.12 5.11 10.69
CA SER A 52 1.49 5.44 9.41
C SER A 52 2.11 4.75 8.20
N MET A 53 3.14 3.91 8.39
CA MET A 53 3.88 3.28 7.29
C MET A 53 4.11 1.80 7.53
N ILE A 54 3.75 0.96 6.55
CA ILE A 54 4.00 -0.48 6.57
C ILE A 54 4.69 -0.92 5.27
N ILE A 55 5.26 -2.12 5.31
CA ILE A 55 5.76 -2.82 4.13
C ILE A 55 4.96 -4.10 4.00
N ASP A 56 4.33 -4.29 2.84
CA ASP A 56 3.61 -5.53 2.52
C ASP A 56 4.57 -6.51 1.84
N LEU A 57 4.48 -7.79 2.21
CA LEU A 57 5.37 -8.83 1.71
C LEU A 57 4.56 -9.81 0.86
N LEU A 58 4.70 -9.72 -0.47
CA LEU A 58 4.02 -10.61 -1.40
C LEU A 58 4.92 -11.78 -1.79
N GLY A 59 4.44 -13.01 -1.62
CA GLY A 59 5.14 -14.21 -2.04
C GLY A 59 5.08 -14.36 -3.55
N ARG A 60 6.04 -13.81 -4.26
CA ARG A 60 6.17 -13.85 -5.71
C ARG A 60 7.63 -14.00 -6.11
N PRO A 61 7.90 -14.57 -7.31
CA PRO A 61 9.27 -14.62 -7.81
C PRO A 61 9.85 -13.22 -7.93
N ARG A 62 11.12 -13.08 -7.60
CA ARG A 62 11.84 -11.84 -7.83
C ARG A 62 12.02 -11.61 -9.33
N SER A 63 11.87 -10.35 -9.73
CA SER A 63 12.05 -9.91 -11.12
C SER A 63 12.78 -8.57 -11.11
N GLU A 64 13.00 -7.99 -12.27
CA GLU A 64 13.57 -6.65 -12.39
C GLU A 64 12.68 -5.61 -11.72
N SER A 65 11.36 -5.85 -11.71
CA SER A 65 10.39 -5.02 -11.00
C SER A 65 10.10 -5.61 -9.62
N ASN A 66 11.04 -5.43 -8.69
CA ASN A 66 10.93 -6.01 -7.36
C ASN A 66 9.89 -5.31 -6.48
N VAL A 67 9.68 -4.03 -6.67
CA VAL A 67 8.62 -3.26 -6.00
C VAL A 67 7.36 -3.37 -6.84
N ASP A 68 6.31 -3.98 -6.26
CA ASP A 68 5.03 -4.12 -6.96
C ASP A 68 4.37 -2.76 -7.17
N HIS A 69 4.28 -1.97 -6.12
CA HIS A 69 3.77 -0.60 -6.17
C HIS A 69 4.12 0.15 -4.89
N ILE A 70 3.98 1.46 -4.95
CA ILE A 70 4.04 2.32 -3.77
C ILE A 70 2.66 2.91 -3.53
N CYS A 71 2.36 3.25 -2.29
CA CYS A 71 1.10 3.90 -1.93
C CYS A 71 1.36 5.19 -1.19
N LEU A 72 0.78 6.27 -1.70
CA LEU A 72 0.90 7.60 -1.12
C LEU A 72 -0.47 8.05 -0.58
N VAL A 73 -0.45 8.72 0.56
CA VAL A 73 -1.64 9.33 1.15
C VAL A 73 -1.75 10.77 0.65
N VAL A 74 -2.94 11.12 0.19
CA VAL A 74 -3.24 12.49 -0.25
C VAL A 74 -4.26 13.14 0.67
N GLU A 75 -4.40 14.46 0.61
CA GLU A 75 -5.49 15.15 1.29
C GLU A 75 -6.84 14.69 0.69
N PRO A 76 -7.91 14.62 1.50
CA PRO A 76 -9.23 14.20 1.02
C PRO A 76 -9.66 14.96 -0.24
N LEU A 77 -10.18 14.22 -1.21
CA LEU A 77 -10.60 14.77 -2.49
C LEU A 77 -11.69 13.89 -3.11
N ASP A 78 -12.28 14.35 -4.20
CA ASP A 78 -13.25 13.60 -4.97
C ASP A 78 -12.54 12.81 -6.08
N TRP A 79 -12.54 11.50 -5.95
CA TRP A 79 -11.88 10.62 -6.94
C TRP A 79 -12.45 10.77 -8.34
N GLN A 80 -13.75 11.01 -8.47
CA GLN A 80 -14.38 11.15 -9.78
C GLN A 80 -13.83 12.38 -10.51
N GLN A 81 -13.60 13.48 -9.80
CA GLN A 81 -12.99 14.67 -10.39
C GLN A 81 -11.56 14.40 -10.86
N VAL A 82 -10.79 13.63 -10.10
CA VAL A 82 -9.43 13.24 -10.47
C VAL A 82 -9.44 12.41 -11.76
N ILE A 83 -10.32 11.40 -11.82
CA ILE A 83 -10.46 10.52 -12.99
C ILE A 83 -10.87 11.33 -14.21
N ASP A 84 -11.88 12.19 -14.06
CA ASP A 84 -12.43 12.98 -15.16
C ASP A 84 -11.45 14.05 -15.67
N SER A 85 -10.48 14.45 -14.83
CA SER A 85 -9.49 15.47 -15.21
C SER A 85 -8.58 15.03 -16.35
N GLY A 86 -8.41 13.71 -16.54
CA GLY A 86 -7.49 13.16 -17.53
C GLY A 86 -6.01 13.39 -17.23
N THR A 87 -5.68 13.90 -16.03
CA THR A 87 -4.30 14.16 -15.62
C THR A 87 -3.50 12.88 -15.47
N PHE A 88 -4.16 11.79 -15.02
CA PHE A 88 -3.51 10.51 -14.72
C PHE A 88 -3.98 9.40 -15.66
N THR A 89 -3.08 8.47 -15.96
CA THR A 89 -3.44 7.20 -16.55
C THR A 89 -3.95 6.31 -15.41
N VAL A 90 -5.27 6.17 -15.29
CA VAL A 90 -5.92 5.40 -14.22
C VAL A 90 -5.99 3.93 -14.60
N LEU A 91 -5.45 3.06 -13.74
CA LEU A 91 -5.45 1.62 -13.95
C LEU A 91 -6.67 0.96 -13.30
N GLU A 92 -7.04 1.42 -12.13
CA GLU A 92 -8.11 0.80 -11.33
C GLU A 92 -8.56 1.78 -10.24
N GLY A 93 -9.83 1.69 -9.87
CA GLY A 93 -10.38 2.39 -8.72
C GLY A 93 -11.44 3.43 -9.07
N PRO A 94 -12.10 3.99 -8.04
CA PRO A 94 -11.87 3.76 -6.59
C PRO A 94 -12.24 2.34 -6.15
N VAL A 95 -11.36 1.71 -5.38
CA VAL A 95 -11.56 0.37 -4.84
C VAL A 95 -11.13 0.34 -3.38
N GLY A 96 -11.80 -0.49 -2.57
CA GLY A 96 -11.44 -0.67 -1.16
C GLY A 96 -10.16 -1.47 -1.03
N ARG A 97 -9.23 -0.97 -0.24
CA ARG A 97 -7.94 -1.63 0.02
C ARG A 97 -7.53 -1.41 1.46
N SER A 98 -6.82 -2.40 2.02
CA SER A 98 -6.17 -2.25 3.32
C SER A 98 -4.91 -1.38 3.18
N GLY A 99 -4.55 -0.70 4.25
CA GLY A 99 -3.35 0.13 4.29
C GLY A 99 -2.83 0.26 5.72
N ALA A 100 -1.85 1.13 5.89
CA ALA A 100 -1.15 1.29 7.17
C ALA A 100 -2.08 1.72 8.31
N ARG A 101 -3.12 2.47 8.00
CA ARG A 101 -4.08 3.02 8.97
C ARG A 101 -5.48 2.43 8.81
N GLY A 102 -5.63 1.30 8.10
CA GLY A 102 -6.90 0.62 7.91
C GLY A 102 -7.41 0.68 6.48
N GLU A 103 -8.70 0.44 6.32
CA GLU A 103 -9.36 0.41 5.02
C GLU A 103 -9.59 1.83 4.49
N ALA A 104 -9.42 1.98 3.19
CA ALA A 104 -9.74 3.20 2.47
C ALA A 104 -9.96 2.88 1.00
N GLN A 105 -10.54 3.82 0.26
CA GLN A 105 -10.66 3.68 -1.18
C GLN A 105 -9.40 4.20 -1.85
N SER A 106 -8.89 3.42 -2.79
CA SER A 106 -7.66 3.72 -3.51
C SER A 106 -7.90 3.82 -5.00
N VAL A 107 -7.10 4.64 -5.66
CA VAL A 107 -7.00 4.72 -7.12
C VAL A 107 -5.56 4.42 -7.51
N TYR A 108 -5.39 3.55 -8.49
CA TYR A 108 -4.08 3.15 -9.01
C TYR A 108 -3.82 3.88 -10.32
N VAL A 109 -2.65 4.49 -10.41
CA VAL A 109 -2.22 5.24 -11.61
C VAL A 109 -0.81 4.81 -12.00
N ARG A 110 -0.39 5.20 -13.22
CA ARG A 110 0.97 4.98 -13.68
C ARG A 110 1.75 6.28 -13.66
N ASP A 111 3.03 6.18 -13.28
CA ASP A 111 3.96 7.28 -13.47
C ASP A 111 4.53 7.28 -14.91
N PRO A 112 5.37 8.25 -15.30
CA PRO A 112 5.90 8.31 -16.67
C PRO A 112 6.71 7.10 -17.12
N ASP A 113 7.35 6.39 -16.19
CA ASP A 113 8.15 5.20 -16.49
C ASP A 113 7.36 3.90 -16.32
N GLY A 114 6.05 3.99 -16.08
CA GLY A 114 5.20 2.82 -15.95
C GLY A 114 5.14 2.24 -14.53
N ASN A 115 5.71 2.91 -13.54
CA ASN A 115 5.58 2.47 -12.16
C ASN A 115 4.14 2.60 -11.68
N THR A 116 3.65 1.63 -10.93
CA THR A 116 2.31 1.68 -10.35
C THR A 116 2.34 2.46 -9.05
N VAL A 117 1.47 3.46 -8.96
CA VAL A 117 1.29 4.30 -7.78
C VAL A 117 -0.15 4.17 -7.31
N GLU A 118 -0.33 3.73 -6.08
CA GLU A 118 -1.63 3.71 -5.42
C GLU A 118 -1.80 5.01 -4.66
N LEU A 119 -2.95 5.67 -4.83
CA LEU A 119 -3.29 6.92 -4.14
C LEU A 119 -4.51 6.68 -3.28
N ARG A 120 -4.49 7.17 -2.04
CA ARG A 120 -5.60 7.03 -1.12
C ARG A 120 -5.70 8.22 -0.19
N TRP A 121 -6.87 8.42 0.39
CA TRP A 121 -7.04 9.29 1.54
C TRP A 121 -7.90 8.57 2.57
N TYR A 122 -7.69 8.87 3.83
CA TYR A 122 -8.39 8.21 4.91
C TYR A 122 -9.61 9.02 5.33
N PRO A 123 -10.80 8.38 5.51
CA PRO A 123 -12.00 9.08 5.95
C PRO A 123 -11.81 9.84 7.27
N GLN A 124 -10.98 9.32 8.17
CA GLN A 124 -10.69 9.98 9.46
C GLN A 124 -9.90 11.28 9.29
N ASP A 125 -9.31 11.54 8.11
CA ASP A 125 -8.58 12.78 7.83
C ASP A 125 -9.50 13.90 7.30
N VAL A 126 -10.79 13.60 7.09
CA VAL A 126 -11.74 14.63 6.69
C VAL A 126 -11.98 15.55 7.88
N VAL A 127 -11.72 16.85 7.67
CA VAL A 127 -11.97 17.86 8.69
C VAL A 127 -13.42 18.36 8.55
N GLU A 128 -14.20 18.21 9.61
CA GLU A 128 -15.55 18.74 9.68
C GLU A 128 -15.53 20.08 10.41
N ASP A 129 -16.13 21.09 9.80
CA ASP A 129 -16.27 22.41 10.40
C ASP A 129 -17.50 22.48 11.31
#